data_ffd91f2cd67d5d302d2ed2d4b666a13c
#
_entry.id   ffd91f2cd67d5d302d2ed2d4b666a13c
#
_cell.length_a   1.000
_cell.length_b   1.000
_cell.length_c   1.000
_cell.angle_alpha   90.00
_cell.angle_beta   90.00
_cell.angle_gamma   90.00
#
_symmetry.space_group_name_H-M   'P 1'
#
loop_
_entity.id
_entity.type
_entity.pdbx_description
1 polymer ?
#
loop_
_entity_poly.entity_id
_entity_poly.type
_entity_poly.pdbx_seq_one_letter_code
_entity_poly.pdbx_strand_id
1 'polypeptide(L)'
;AGKVFKPDDPRKDLYTVGGIKPYNYGRVKGVGGSTLVYEAISLRFHESDFRVRSEDGVADDWPISYADLEPYYTKVEYELGVSGPGGEFIDPFEPPRSKPYPTPHHELNCANRAVKRRADKLGLHLVPATVACPTKPWGGRPSCIECGGCDIGCFITAKSSIDVTYVRKAEATGNVYIR
;
A
#
# COMPACT_ATOMS: atom_id res chain seq x y z
N ALA A 1 -0.53 13.02 21.54
CA ALA A 1 -1.70 13.33 20.70
C ALA A 1 -1.24 13.29 19.24
N GLY A 2 -1.72 12.31 18.47
CA GLY A 2 -1.38 12.18 17.06
C GLY A 2 -1.79 13.43 16.30
N LYS A 3 -0.90 13.96 15.49
CA LYS A 3 -1.25 15.06 14.59
C LYS A 3 -2.16 14.49 13.50
N VAL A 4 -3.39 14.95 13.43
CA VAL A 4 -4.26 14.68 12.30
C VAL A 4 -3.73 15.49 11.11
N PHE A 5 -3.25 14.80 10.09
CA PHE A 5 -2.80 15.44 8.86
C PHE A 5 -4.03 15.73 8.00
N LYS A 6 -4.23 17.00 7.66
CA LYS A 6 -5.26 17.38 6.71
C LYS A 6 -4.66 17.40 5.30
N PRO A 7 -5.43 17.01 4.28
CA PRO A 7 -5.05 17.26 2.89
C PRO A 7 -4.73 18.75 2.67
N ASP A 8 -3.90 19.04 1.68
CA ASP A 8 -3.59 20.42 1.31
C ASP A 8 -4.88 21.24 1.10
N ASP A 9 -4.89 22.48 1.59
CA ASP A 9 -5.99 23.41 1.35
C ASP A 9 -5.84 23.98 -0.07
N PRO A 10 -6.75 23.68 -1.02
CA PRO A 10 -6.65 24.16 -2.40
C PRO A 10 -6.68 25.69 -2.53
N ARG A 11 -7.08 26.42 -1.47
CA ARG A 11 -7.02 27.88 -1.42
C ARG A 11 -5.62 28.41 -1.09
N LYS A 12 -4.77 27.57 -0.49
CA LYS A 12 -3.38 27.90 -0.12
C LYS A 12 -2.37 27.36 -1.12
N ASP A 13 -2.63 26.16 -1.61
CA ASP A 13 -1.78 25.47 -2.58
C ASP A 13 -2.50 25.44 -3.93
N LEU A 14 -2.41 26.54 -4.66
CA LEU A 14 -3.09 26.71 -5.95
C LEU A 14 -2.60 25.70 -6.98
N TYR A 15 -3.52 25.05 -7.63
CA TYR A 15 -3.27 24.22 -8.81
C TYR A 15 -4.34 24.46 -9.87
N THR A 16 -3.97 24.31 -11.13
CA THR A 16 -4.88 24.46 -12.26
C THR A 16 -5.45 23.11 -12.65
N VAL A 17 -6.77 23.01 -12.71
CA VAL A 17 -7.46 21.83 -13.23
C VAL A 17 -7.90 22.14 -14.64
N GLY A 18 -7.33 21.40 -15.62
CA GLY A 18 -7.79 21.44 -17.01
C GLY A 18 -8.81 20.34 -17.30
N GLY A 19 -9.72 20.58 -18.27
CA GLY A 19 -10.69 19.61 -18.73
C GLY A 19 -12.14 19.92 -18.36
N ILE A 20 -13.04 19.06 -18.82
CA ILE A 20 -14.50 19.25 -18.73
C ILE A 20 -15.05 18.94 -17.32
N LYS A 21 -14.36 18.09 -16.57
CA LYS A 21 -14.77 17.70 -15.21
C LYS A 21 -13.79 18.27 -14.18
N PRO A 22 -14.27 18.99 -13.15
CA PRO A 22 -13.40 19.41 -12.07
C PRO A 22 -12.83 18.18 -11.35
N TYR A 23 -11.54 18.21 -11.10
CA TYR A 23 -10.82 17.20 -10.36
C TYR A 23 -10.29 17.78 -9.05
N ASN A 24 -10.68 17.16 -7.94
CA ASN A 24 -10.13 17.52 -6.63
C ASN A 24 -8.84 16.73 -6.39
N TYR A 25 -7.73 17.40 -6.49
CA TYR A 25 -6.43 16.82 -6.18
C TYR A 25 -6.20 16.86 -4.66
N GLY A 26 -6.14 15.68 -4.06
CA GLY A 26 -5.84 15.52 -2.63
C GLY A 26 -4.40 15.05 -2.43
N ARG A 27 -3.60 15.83 -1.71
CA ARG A 27 -2.26 15.42 -1.27
C ARG A 27 -2.02 15.90 0.15
N VAL A 28 -1.07 15.30 0.83
CA VAL A 28 -0.65 15.74 2.16
C VAL A 28 0.73 16.38 2.06
N LYS A 29 0.85 17.59 2.60
CA LYS A 29 2.11 18.32 2.71
C LYS A 29 2.68 18.13 4.12
N GLY A 30 3.77 17.41 4.21
CA GLY A 30 4.43 17.10 5.46
C GLY A 30 5.47 15.99 5.29
N VAL A 31 6.23 15.72 6.34
CA VAL A 31 7.22 14.63 6.35
C VAL A 31 6.48 13.30 6.20
N GLY A 32 6.79 12.54 5.15
CA GLY A 32 6.08 11.33 4.78
C GLY A 32 5.03 11.51 3.67
N GLY A 33 4.63 12.77 3.37
CA GLY A 33 3.70 13.08 2.28
C GLY A 33 2.37 12.33 2.39
N SER A 34 1.76 11.99 1.26
CA SER A 34 0.46 11.31 1.22
C SER A 34 0.47 9.90 1.84
N THR A 35 1.65 9.32 2.14
CA THR A 35 1.69 8.05 2.88
C THR A 35 1.22 8.18 4.33
N LEU A 36 1.12 9.39 4.85
CA LEU A 36 0.55 9.63 6.18
C LEU A 36 -0.93 9.28 6.28
N VAL A 37 -1.65 9.35 5.16
CA VAL A 37 -3.12 9.17 5.10
C VAL A 37 -3.55 8.10 4.10
N TYR A 38 -2.64 7.36 3.47
CA TYR A 38 -3.03 6.24 2.61
C TYR A 38 -3.46 5.03 3.45
N GLU A 39 -4.25 4.14 2.88
CA GLU A 39 -4.76 2.95 3.56
C GLU A 39 -3.76 1.79 3.59
N ALA A 40 -2.52 2.05 3.22
CA ALA A 40 -1.42 1.09 3.16
C ALA A 40 -1.56 -0.02 2.11
N ILE A 41 -2.51 0.07 1.19
CA ILE A 41 -2.67 -0.89 0.09
C ILE A 41 -1.36 -0.99 -0.70
N SER A 42 -0.88 -2.21 -0.92
CA SER A 42 0.47 -2.49 -1.45
C SER A 42 0.44 -3.65 -2.43
N LEU A 43 -0.42 -3.55 -3.45
CA LEU A 43 -0.53 -4.54 -4.51
C LEU A 43 0.66 -4.46 -5.46
N ARG A 44 1.05 -5.58 -6.04
CA ARG A 44 1.97 -5.63 -7.17
C ARG A 44 1.22 -5.45 -8.47
N PHE A 45 1.86 -4.90 -9.48
CA PHE A 45 1.34 -4.93 -10.85
C PHE A 45 1.37 -6.35 -11.40
N HIS A 46 0.42 -6.66 -12.28
CA HIS A 46 0.40 -7.90 -13.06
C HIS A 46 1.37 -7.78 -14.26
N GLU A 47 1.75 -8.88 -14.85
CA GLU A 47 2.59 -8.89 -16.04
C GLU A 47 1.94 -8.15 -17.21
N SER A 48 0.61 -8.25 -17.34
CA SER A 48 -0.22 -7.52 -18.33
C SER A 48 -0.14 -6.00 -18.18
N ASP A 49 0.03 -5.46 -16.96
CA ASP A 49 0.12 -4.01 -16.73
C ASP A 49 1.32 -3.37 -17.44
N PHE A 50 2.34 -4.17 -17.76
CA PHE A 50 3.51 -3.73 -18.50
C PHE A 50 3.34 -3.80 -20.03
N ARG A 51 2.23 -4.36 -20.51
CA ARG A 51 1.95 -4.67 -21.93
C ARG A 51 0.62 -4.11 -22.42
N VAL A 52 0.13 -3.06 -21.80
CA VAL A 52 -1.19 -2.48 -22.10
C VAL A 52 -1.34 -2.10 -23.57
N ARG A 53 -0.29 -1.56 -24.21
CA ARG A 53 -0.34 -1.23 -25.64
C ARG A 53 -0.44 -2.48 -26.50
N SER A 54 0.39 -3.47 -26.21
CA SER A 54 0.43 -4.71 -27.00
C SER A 54 -0.81 -5.57 -26.80
N GLU A 55 -1.39 -5.58 -25.59
CA GLU A 55 -2.52 -6.44 -25.24
C GLU A 55 -3.88 -5.77 -25.48
N ASP A 56 -4.02 -4.50 -25.06
CA ASP A 56 -5.30 -3.77 -25.10
C ASP A 56 -5.36 -2.71 -26.21
N GLY A 57 -4.25 -2.41 -26.87
CA GLY A 57 -4.19 -1.42 -27.95
C GLY A 57 -4.23 0.04 -27.50
N VAL A 58 -4.15 0.32 -26.17
CA VAL A 58 -4.18 1.68 -25.60
C VAL A 58 -2.90 1.98 -24.84
N ALA A 59 -2.64 3.28 -24.57
CA ALA A 59 -1.44 3.76 -23.86
C ALA A 59 -0.13 3.27 -24.52
N ASP A 60 0.90 2.98 -23.73
CA ASP A 60 2.21 2.51 -24.16
C ASP A 60 2.66 1.33 -23.28
N ASP A 61 3.43 0.41 -23.85
CA ASP A 61 4.10 -0.64 -23.08
C ASP A 61 5.23 -0.03 -22.23
N TRP A 62 5.42 -0.56 -21.04
CA TRP A 62 6.56 -0.18 -20.24
C TRP A 62 7.86 -0.75 -20.84
N PRO A 63 8.99 -0.02 -20.75
CA PRO A 63 10.28 -0.51 -21.24
C PRO A 63 10.92 -1.58 -20.34
N ILE A 64 10.23 -2.01 -19.31
CA ILE A 64 10.61 -3.03 -18.34
C ILE A 64 9.51 -4.05 -18.18
N SER A 65 9.82 -5.20 -17.61
CA SER A 65 8.90 -6.28 -17.32
C SER A 65 8.61 -6.42 -15.83
N TYR A 66 7.60 -7.21 -15.48
CA TYR A 66 7.37 -7.61 -14.10
C TYR A 66 8.61 -8.30 -13.48
N ALA A 67 9.26 -9.16 -14.23
CA ALA A 67 10.45 -9.88 -13.77
C ALA A 67 11.61 -8.94 -13.38
N ASP A 68 11.75 -7.81 -14.07
CA ASP A 68 12.75 -6.79 -13.73
C ASP A 68 12.42 -6.11 -12.39
N LEU A 69 11.14 -5.96 -12.06
CA LEU A 69 10.67 -5.31 -10.82
C LEU A 69 10.49 -6.25 -9.63
N GLU A 70 10.29 -7.55 -9.86
CA GLU A 70 9.99 -8.52 -8.79
C GLU A 70 10.99 -8.46 -7.63
N PRO A 71 12.33 -8.41 -7.85
CA PRO A 71 13.30 -8.31 -6.77
C PRO A 71 13.14 -7.03 -5.92
N TYR A 72 12.72 -5.95 -6.55
CA TYR A 72 12.48 -4.67 -5.87
C TYR A 72 11.16 -4.66 -5.11
N TYR A 73 10.10 -5.24 -5.66
CA TYR A 73 8.86 -5.48 -4.92
C TYR A 73 9.13 -6.28 -3.64
N THR A 74 9.82 -7.41 -3.78
CA THR A 74 10.19 -8.24 -2.64
C THR A 74 11.02 -7.45 -1.62
N LYS A 75 12.02 -6.68 -2.06
CA LYS A 75 12.83 -5.84 -1.17
C LYS A 75 11.98 -4.82 -0.41
N VAL A 76 11.12 -4.08 -1.10
CA VAL A 76 10.27 -3.04 -0.49
C VAL A 76 9.25 -3.66 0.47
N GLU A 77 8.63 -4.76 0.12
CA GLU A 77 7.69 -5.46 1.00
C GLU A 77 8.34 -5.87 2.34
N TYR A 78 9.57 -6.38 2.29
CA TYR A 78 10.33 -6.72 3.49
C TYR A 78 10.79 -5.50 4.28
N GLU A 79 11.12 -4.41 3.62
CA GLU A 79 11.42 -3.13 4.28
C GLU A 79 10.19 -2.58 5.02
N LEU A 80 9.02 -2.67 4.41
CA LEU A 80 7.78 -2.17 4.95
C LEU A 80 7.07 -3.16 5.90
N GLY A 81 7.39 -4.44 5.86
CA GLY A 81 6.68 -5.45 6.63
C GLY A 81 5.26 -5.67 6.11
N VAL A 82 5.12 -5.79 4.80
CA VAL A 82 3.81 -5.98 4.16
C VAL A 82 3.16 -7.28 4.64
N SER A 83 1.88 -7.22 4.95
CA SER A 83 1.04 -8.38 5.22
C SER A 83 0.22 -8.74 3.98
N GLY A 84 0.03 -10.01 3.75
CA GLY A 84 -0.70 -10.46 2.58
C GLY A 84 -1.20 -11.89 2.67
N PRO A 85 -1.98 -12.35 1.69
CA PRO A 85 -2.57 -13.68 1.69
C PRO A 85 -1.51 -14.79 1.78
N GLY A 86 -1.93 -15.93 2.25
CA GLY A 86 -1.11 -17.13 2.41
C GLY A 86 -1.87 -18.21 3.17
N GLY A 87 -1.31 -19.42 3.26
CA GLY A 87 -1.98 -20.54 3.89
C GLY A 87 -3.25 -20.96 3.14
N GLU A 88 -4.42 -20.76 3.75
CA GLU A 88 -5.72 -21.09 3.14
C GLU A 88 -6.18 -20.05 2.09
N PHE A 89 -5.60 -18.86 2.07
CA PHE A 89 -5.94 -17.81 1.13
C PHE A 89 -4.98 -17.84 -0.06
N ILE A 90 -5.44 -18.46 -1.13
CA ILE A 90 -4.71 -18.52 -2.41
C ILE A 90 -5.36 -17.53 -3.36
N ASP A 91 -4.59 -16.54 -3.81
CA ASP A 91 -4.98 -15.65 -4.88
C ASP A 91 -4.49 -16.23 -6.22
N PRO A 92 -5.40 -16.73 -7.08
CA PRO A 92 -4.99 -17.31 -8.36
C PRO A 92 -4.48 -16.25 -9.35
N PHE A 93 -4.68 -14.98 -9.07
CA PHE A 93 -4.29 -13.85 -9.92
C PHE A 93 -3.04 -13.14 -9.39
N GLU A 94 -2.50 -13.57 -8.24
CA GLU A 94 -1.30 -12.92 -7.70
C GLU A 94 -0.10 -13.13 -8.61
N PRO A 95 0.64 -12.06 -8.95
CA PRO A 95 1.86 -12.18 -9.74
C PRO A 95 2.90 -13.06 -9.06
N PRO A 96 3.78 -13.76 -9.82
CA PRO A 96 4.79 -14.65 -9.27
C PRO A 96 5.66 -13.96 -8.21
N ARG A 97 5.97 -14.68 -7.12
CA ARG A 97 6.74 -14.15 -5.99
C ARG A 97 7.97 -15.03 -5.71
N SER A 98 9.12 -14.40 -5.50
CA SER A 98 10.34 -15.11 -5.08
C SER A 98 10.36 -15.43 -3.58
N LYS A 99 9.58 -14.69 -2.77
CA LYS A 99 9.47 -14.90 -1.31
C LYS A 99 8.03 -14.71 -0.84
N PRO A 100 7.62 -15.39 0.25
CA PRO A 100 6.33 -15.15 0.87
C PRO A 100 6.23 -13.72 1.43
N TYR A 101 5.04 -13.30 1.81
CA TYR A 101 4.85 -12.03 2.50
C TYR A 101 5.62 -11.99 3.84
N PRO A 102 6.20 -10.84 4.22
CA PRO A 102 6.94 -10.68 5.47
C PRO A 102 6.12 -11.00 6.71
N THR A 103 4.84 -10.64 6.68
CA THR A 103 3.90 -10.91 7.78
C THR A 103 2.62 -11.55 7.23
N PRO A 104 1.94 -12.42 7.99
CA PRO A 104 0.70 -13.02 7.55
C PRO A 104 -0.39 -11.97 7.33
N HIS A 105 -1.44 -12.37 6.62
CA HIS A 105 -2.61 -11.51 6.39
C HIS A 105 -3.31 -11.07 7.69
N HIS A 106 -4.08 -10.00 7.60
CA HIS A 106 -5.03 -9.61 8.65
C HIS A 106 -6.20 -10.59 8.70
N GLU A 107 -6.71 -10.83 9.90
CA GLU A 107 -7.86 -11.71 10.10
C GLU A 107 -9.13 -11.13 9.48
N LEU A 108 -9.90 -11.97 8.82
CA LEU A 108 -11.20 -11.58 8.33
C LEU A 108 -12.17 -11.33 9.49
N ASN A 109 -12.78 -10.18 9.55
CA ASN A 109 -13.86 -9.91 10.50
C ASN A 109 -15.12 -10.72 10.18
N CYS A 110 -16.12 -10.69 11.06
CA CYS A 110 -17.35 -11.47 10.89
C CYS A 110 -18.09 -11.18 9.56
N ALA A 111 -18.13 -9.91 9.14
CA ALA A 111 -18.78 -9.52 7.89
C ALA A 111 -18.01 -10.08 6.70
N ASN A 112 -16.69 -9.92 6.65
CA ASN A 112 -15.85 -10.42 5.58
C ASN A 112 -15.88 -11.96 5.48
N ARG A 113 -15.93 -12.67 6.62
CA ARG A 113 -16.13 -14.12 6.63
C ARG A 113 -17.49 -14.52 6.05
N ALA A 114 -18.56 -13.77 6.34
CA ALA A 114 -19.86 -14.02 5.77
C ALA A 114 -19.89 -13.80 4.25
N VAL A 115 -19.26 -12.72 3.78
CA VAL A 115 -19.12 -12.44 2.34
C VAL A 115 -18.29 -13.53 1.68
N LYS A 116 -17.13 -13.91 2.26
CA LYS A 116 -16.29 -14.99 1.72
C LYS A 116 -17.06 -16.29 1.53
N ARG A 117 -17.83 -16.74 2.53
CA ARG A 117 -18.64 -17.96 2.40
C ARG A 117 -19.65 -17.91 1.24
N ARG A 118 -20.12 -16.73 0.86
CA ARG A 118 -21.01 -16.56 -0.29
C ARG A 118 -20.23 -16.51 -1.60
N ALA A 119 -19.09 -15.80 -1.61
CA ALA A 119 -18.20 -15.74 -2.75
C ALA A 119 -17.71 -17.16 -3.15
N ASP A 120 -17.28 -17.96 -2.19
CA ASP A 120 -16.82 -19.34 -2.42
C ASP A 120 -17.89 -20.20 -3.10
N LYS A 121 -19.19 -20.04 -2.73
CA LYS A 121 -20.30 -20.74 -3.39
C LYS A 121 -20.54 -20.32 -4.84
N LEU A 122 -20.07 -19.14 -5.21
CA LEU A 122 -20.14 -18.61 -6.57
C LEU A 122 -18.86 -18.83 -7.37
N GLY A 123 -17.88 -19.54 -6.80
CA GLY A 123 -16.56 -19.73 -7.42
C GLY A 123 -15.70 -18.46 -7.47
N LEU A 124 -16.01 -17.45 -6.65
CA LEU A 124 -15.24 -16.23 -6.56
C LEU A 124 -14.18 -16.33 -5.47
N HIS A 125 -12.97 -15.92 -5.80
CA HIS A 125 -11.83 -15.92 -4.87
C HIS A 125 -11.80 -14.60 -4.09
N LEU A 126 -12.07 -14.66 -2.80
CA LEU A 126 -11.94 -13.53 -1.88
C LEU A 126 -10.76 -13.79 -0.96
N VAL A 127 -9.76 -12.93 -1.05
CA VAL A 127 -8.54 -12.99 -0.24
C VAL A 127 -8.36 -11.71 0.58
N PRO A 128 -7.67 -11.76 1.73
CA PRO A 128 -7.29 -10.55 2.47
C PRO A 128 -6.44 -9.64 1.59
N ALA A 129 -6.69 -8.33 1.67
CA ALA A 129 -5.91 -7.35 0.93
C ALA A 129 -4.45 -7.33 1.39
N THR A 130 -3.54 -7.12 0.44
CA THR A 130 -2.12 -6.89 0.71
C THR A 130 -1.93 -5.46 1.20
N VAL A 131 -1.43 -5.31 2.42
CA VAL A 131 -1.28 -3.99 3.05
C VAL A 131 0.04 -3.84 3.79
N ALA A 132 0.64 -2.65 3.74
CA ALA A 132 1.85 -2.30 4.48
C ALA A 132 1.53 -1.96 5.96
N CYS A 133 0.79 -2.85 6.61
CA CYS A 133 0.45 -2.82 8.03
C CYS A 133 0.81 -4.19 8.62
N PRO A 134 1.96 -4.35 9.28
CA PRO A 134 2.42 -5.64 9.76
C PRO A 134 1.50 -6.21 10.83
N THR A 135 1.18 -7.49 10.76
CA THR A 135 0.34 -8.23 11.73
C THR A 135 1.14 -8.74 12.94
N LYS A 136 2.45 -8.58 12.92
CA LYS A 136 3.39 -8.83 14.02
C LYS A 136 4.44 -7.72 14.06
N PRO A 137 5.16 -7.49 15.16
CA PRO A 137 6.19 -6.46 15.23
C PRO A 137 7.20 -6.59 14.09
N TRP A 138 7.50 -5.49 13.41
CA TRP A 138 8.38 -5.47 12.24
C TRP A 138 9.18 -4.19 12.13
N GLY A 139 10.49 -4.30 11.94
CA GLY A 139 11.38 -3.16 11.74
C GLY A 139 11.31 -2.12 12.88
N GLY A 140 11.18 -2.56 14.12
CA GLY A 140 11.06 -1.70 15.30
C GLY A 140 9.67 -1.06 15.51
N ARG A 141 8.67 -1.41 14.68
CA ARG A 141 7.29 -0.94 14.79
C ARG A 141 6.39 -2.02 15.40
N PRO A 142 5.33 -1.64 16.12
CA PRO A 142 4.38 -2.59 16.67
C PRO A 142 3.53 -3.26 15.57
N SER A 143 2.86 -4.35 15.91
CA SER A 143 1.81 -4.93 15.07
C SER A 143 0.62 -3.98 14.94
N CYS A 144 -0.07 -4.05 13.81
CA CYS A 144 -1.34 -3.35 13.61
C CYS A 144 -2.41 -3.90 14.58
N ILE A 145 -3.23 -3.00 15.12
CA ILE A 145 -4.36 -3.33 16.01
C ILE A 145 -5.72 -3.19 15.30
N GLU A 146 -5.71 -3.04 13.98
CA GLU A 146 -6.93 -2.97 13.16
C GLU A 146 -7.93 -1.88 13.59
N CYS A 147 -7.40 -0.72 14.03
CA CYS A 147 -8.23 0.39 14.52
C CYS A 147 -9.02 1.15 13.43
N GLY A 148 -8.81 0.83 12.15
CA GLY A 148 -9.52 1.44 11.02
C GLY A 148 -9.15 2.90 10.72
N GLY A 149 -8.11 3.46 11.36
CA GLY A 149 -7.74 4.87 11.23
C GLY A 149 -6.60 5.16 10.26
N CYS A 150 -6.35 4.32 9.26
CA CYS A 150 -5.21 4.49 8.36
C CYS A 150 -5.27 5.79 7.55
N ASP A 151 -6.46 6.20 7.12
CA ASP A 151 -6.75 7.39 6.31
C ASP A 151 -6.59 8.72 7.08
N ILE A 152 -6.58 8.67 8.40
CA ILE A 152 -6.36 9.85 9.27
C ILE A 152 -5.00 9.84 9.97
N GLY A 153 -4.16 8.87 9.67
CA GLY A 153 -2.86 8.67 10.29
C GLY A 153 -2.83 7.51 11.28
N CYS A 154 -1.69 6.86 11.39
CA CYS A 154 -1.53 5.72 12.30
C CYS A 154 -1.02 6.18 13.67
N PHE A 155 -1.87 6.16 14.67
CA PHE A 155 -1.55 6.65 16.02
C PHE A 155 -0.51 5.81 16.77
N ILE A 156 -0.38 4.52 16.39
CA ILE A 156 0.57 3.59 17.01
C ILE A 156 1.80 3.34 16.15
N THR A 157 1.94 4.02 15.01
CA THR A 157 3.07 3.88 14.07
C THR A 157 3.26 2.49 13.45
N ALA A 158 2.24 1.63 13.49
CA ALA A 158 2.30 0.30 12.86
C ALA A 158 2.29 0.39 11.34
N LYS A 159 1.42 1.25 10.77
CA LYS A 159 1.35 1.48 9.32
C LYS A 159 2.69 1.99 8.78
N SER A 160 3.13 1.44 7.67
CA SER A 160 4.42 1.73 7.06
C SER A 160 4.42 2.99 6.21
N SER A 161 4.02 4.11 6.80
CA SER A 161 4.21 5.42 6.18
C SER A 161 5.70 5.80 6.14
N ILE A 162 6.06 6.66 5.20
CA ILE A 162 7.48 6.99 4.93
C ILE A 162 8.15 7.71 6.09
N ASP A 163 7.42 8.48 6.90
CA ASP A 163 7.92 9.16 8.09
C ASP A 163 8.46 8.20 9.16
N VAL A 164 7.84 7.04 9.32
CA VAL A 164 8.25 6.03 10.31
C VAL A 164 9.14 4.93 9.75
N THR A 165 9.39 4.92 8.44
CA THR A 165 10.22 3.95 7.76
C THR A 165 11.48 4.60 7.16
N TYR A 166 11.42 5.02 5.92
CA TYR A 166 12.59 5.50 5.18
C TYR A 166 13.14 6.84 5.70
N VAL A 167 12.29 7.74 6.16
CA VAL A 167 12.76 9.03 6.74
C VAL A 167 13.61 8.77 7.96
N ARG A 168 13.18 7.90 8.87
CA ARG A 168 13.96 7.54 10.06
C ARG A 168 15.31 6.90 9.73
N LYS A 169 15.32 6.05 8.71
CA LYS A 169 16.56 5.45 8.23
C LYS A 169 17.50 6.50 7.61
N ALA A 170 16.94 7.42 6.84
CA ALA A 170 17.70 8.50 6.23
C ALA A 170 18.30 9.45 7.28
N GLU A 171 17.54 9.86 8.28
CA GLU A 171 18.03 10.67 9.40
C GLU A 171 19.15 9.96 10.17
N ALA A 172 19.02 8.66 10.40
CA ALA A 172 20.01 7.86 11.11
C ALA A 172 21.38 7.79 10.37
N THR A 173 21.44 8.12 9.08
CA THR A 173 22.71 8.21 8.35
C THR A 173 23.52 9.46 8.71
N GLY A 174 22.90 10.46 9.33
CA GLY A 174 23.53 11.77 9.61
C GLY A 174 23.69 12.67 8.38
N ASN A 175 23.26 12.22 7.19
CA ASN A 175 23.43 12.96 5.93
C ASN A 175 22.16 13.69 5.48
N VAL A 176 21.07 13.61 6.25
CA VAL A 176 19.78 14.19 5.90
C VAL A 176 19.29 15.14 6.97
N TYR A 177 18.92 16.34 6.56
CA TYR A 177 18.28 17.34 7.40
C TYR A 177 16.87 17.63 6.86
N ILE A 178 15.88 17.54 7.73
CA ILE A 178 14.49 17.90 7.39
C ILE A 178 14.20 19.28 7.97
N ARG A 179 13.74 20.18 7.14
CA ARG A 179 13.38 21.58 7.49
C ARG A 179 11.90 21.83 7.25
#